data_1e841b0feb1cca52dd151bf0bcb03e96
#
_entry.id   1e841b0feb1cca52dd151bf0bcb03e96
#
_cell.length_a   1.000
_cell.length_b   1.000
_cell.length_c   1.000
_cell.angle_alpha   90.00
_cell.angle_beta   90.00
_cell.angle_gamma   90.00
#
_symmetry.space_group_name_H-M   'P 1'
#
loop_
_entity.id
_entity.type
_entity.pdbx_description
1 polymer ?
#
loop_
_entity_poly.entity_id
_entity_poly.type
_entity_poly.pdbx_seq_one_letter_code
_entity_poly.pdbx_strand_id
1 'polypeptide(L)'
;LLRIIAYPKIQSDLKTVIMDNLETVGNKQADIVSSWMTERKTDVIVVANNPYIADSLKGAGRNGDSDATAYLELVVNEYGYKGAFVSNADGIVTLATSEEDVGADLSGRDFFQQSMQGNAYATSIIPSEIALTNEFDEKEVGLPTMFVSAPLKDGDTVIGVVAFRIHVATLSNLLQSQKFGKTGETFIVGKDGYMLTESRFSSNLMKTGAIQVRSALELKVVNPDNGKMTYAVNQCLKGKDGSSSKGYKDYAGISVLGVWHWLPELDWAVITEIDKAEVYGVAYNLNTLGWVLLFGIAFPIVFFAYIVGKKISAPIVELTEATEKMSAGDLTQRVNIDRGDELGVLATSFNAMAGALNKKTKEVEESERTYRELFNALQAGIYQCEPGVEGKFAWVNQSCAEMFGYESPEEMEGTKVKDIYVDQADRKKLVDKLEKDGVWKDFTSYCVNKKGGKFYTERT
;
A
#
# COMPACT_ATOMS: atom_id res chain seq x y z
N LEU A 1 -6.47 -0.08 -9.35
CA LEU A 1 -7.80 0.20 -8.75
C LEU A 1 -7.83 -0.09 -7.24
N LEU A 2 -7.41 -1.28 -6.78
CA LEU A 2 -7.39 -1.65 -5.34
C LEU A 2 -6.58 -0.66 -4.49
N ARG A 3 -5.48 -0.14 -5.00
CA ARG A 3 -4.57 0.73 -4.25
C ARG A 3 -4.91 2.21 -4.32
N ILE A 4 -5.43 2.68 -5.45
CA ILE A 4 -5.80 4.09 -5.62
C ILE A 4 -7.13 4.40 -4.90
N ILE A 5 -8.02 3.42 -4.78
CA ILE A 5 -9.35 3.60 -4.20
C ILE A 5 -9.46 2.93 -2.83
N ALA A 6 -9.01 1.67 -2.66
CA ALA A 6 -9.21 0.93 -1.43
C ALA A 6 -8.27 1.37 -0.30
N TYR A 7 -6.99 1.63 -0.57
CA TYR A 7 -6.03 2.01 0.48
C TYR A 7 -6.36 3.36 1.17
N PRO A 8 -6.65 4.46 0.46
CA PRO A 8 -7.09 5.69 1.09
C PRO A 8 -8.40 5.53 1.88
N LYS A 9 -9.32 4.69 1.39
CA LYS A 9 -10.56 4.40 2.08
C LYS A 9 -10.31 3.61 3.37
N ILE A 10 -9.50 2.56 3.32
CA ILE A 10 -9.10 1.80 4.52
C ILE A 10 -8.41 2.69 5.55
N GLN A 11 -7.52 3.58 5.14
CA GLN A 11 -6.89 4.55 6.04
C GLN A 11 -7.91 5.50 6.66
N SER A 12 -8.88 5.99 5.89
CA SER A 12 -9.93 6.87 6.38
C SER A 12 -10.85 6.16 7.36
N ASP A 13 -11.30 4.94 7.03
CA ASP A 13 -12.19 4.16 7.87
C ASP A 13 -11.49 3.75 9.19
N LEU A 14 -10.22 3.30 9.10
CA LEU A 14 -9.39 2.99 10.27
C LEU A 14 -9.20 4.21 11.17
N LYS A 15 -8.94 5.38 10.58
CA LYS A 15 -8.80 6.64 11.31
C LYS A 15 -10.08 6.97 12.07
N THR A 16 -11.24 6.85 11.45
CA THR A 16 -12.53 7.11 12.08
C THR A 16 -12.75 6.18 13.27
N VAL A 17 -12.63 4.88 13.07
CA VAL A 17 -12.81 3.87 14.14
C VAL A 17 -11.86 4.11 15.31
N ILE A 18 -10.61 4.45 15.05
CA ILE A 18 -9.63 4.69 16.12
C ILE A 18 -9.91 5.99 16.86
N MET A 19 -10.30 7.05 16.14
CA MET A 19 -10.67 8.31 16.81
C MET A 19 -11.92 8.16 17.66
N ASP A 20 -12.94 7.45 17.18
CA ASP A 20 -14.15 7.16 17.96
C ASP A 20 -13.83 6.37 19.24
N ASN A 21 -12.94 5.37 19.14
CA ASN A 21 -12.46 4.62 20.29
C ASN A 21 -11.65 5.49 21.25
N LEU A 22 -10.74 6.32 20.72
CA LEU A 22 -9.92 7.21 21.54
C LEU A 22 -10.77 8.27 22.26
N GLU A 23 -11.77 8.82 21.58
CA GLU A 23 -12.74 9.75 22.18
C GLU A 23 -13.57 9.05 23.27
N THR A 24 -14.01 7.81 23.05
CA THR A 24 -14.71 7.02 24.05
C THR A 24 -13.85 6.78 25.29
N VAL A 25 -12.57 6.41 25.10
CA VAL A 25 -11.61 6.23 26.20
C VAL A 25 -11.34 7.56 26.90
N GLY A 26 -11.07 8.64 26.16
CA GLY A 26 -10.80 9.96 26.72
C GLY A 26 -11.96 10.50 27.57
N ASN A 27 -13.18 10.41 27.06
CA ASN A 27 -14.39 10.79 27.79
C ASN A 27 -14.52 9.99 29.09
N LYS A 28 -14.38 8.67 28.99
CA LYS A 28 -14.46 7.80 30.18
C LYS A 28 -13.38 8.12 31.21
N GLN A 29 -12.16 8.44 30.78
CA GLN A 29 -11.08 8.82 31.67
C GLN A 29 -11.35 10.17 32.37
N ALA A 30 -11.88 11.16 31.66
CA ALA A 30 -12.29 12.43 32.26
C ALA A 30 -13.43 12.23 33.27
N ASP A 31 -14.41 11.39 32.96
CA ASP A 31 -15.49 11.01 33.91
C ASP A 31 -14.94 10.32 35.14
N ILE A 32 -13.96 9.41 35.01
CA ILE A 32 -13.29 8.75 36.11
C ILE A 32 -12.62 9.75 37.03
N VAL A 33 -11.89 10.73 36.48
CA VAL A 33 -11.23 11.78 37.28
C VAL A 33 -12.26 12.63 38.01
N SER A 34 -13.33 13.04 37.37
CA SER A 34 -14.40 13.84 37.94
C SER A 34 -15.15 13.09 39.04
N SER A 35 -15.44 11.81 38.81
CA SER A 35 -16.11 10.94 39.79
C SER A 35 -15.21 10.69 41.01
N TRP A 36 -13.93 10.38 40.77
CA TRP A 36 -12.95 10.17 41.82
C TRP A 36 -12.83 11.42 42.70
N MET A 37 -12.78 12.60 42.12
CA MET A 37 -12.71 13.84 42.89
C MET A 37 -14.00 14.09 43.70
N THR A 38 -15.16 13.82 43.12
CA THR A 38 -16.46 13.96 43.80
C THR A 38 -16.56 13.01 45.01
N GLU A 39 -16.08 11.78 44.83
CA GLU A 39 -16.00 10.80 45.97
C GLU A 39 -15.10 11.34 47.06
N ARG A 40 -13.90 11.80 46.76
CA ARG A 40 -12.97 12.34 47.77
C ARG A 40 -13.56 13.54 48.54
N LYS A 41 -14.25 14.45 47.84
CA LYS A 41 -14.97 15.56 48.50
C LYS A 41 -16.13 15.04 49.36
N THR A 42 -16.82 13.98 48.94
CA THR A 42 -17.90 13.38 49.69
C THR A 42 -17.38 12.68 50.96
N ASP A 43 -16.25 11.96 50.87
CA ASP A 43 -15.63 11.29 52.02
C ASP A 43 -15.30 12.28 53.14
N VAL A 44 -14.69 13.42 52.80
CA VAL A 44 -14.36 14.41 53.82
C VAL A 44 -15.59 15.10 54.41
N ILE A 45 -16.66 15.31 53.60
CA ILE A 45 -17.95 15.83 54.10
C ILE A 45 -18.60 14.85 55.10
N VAL A 46 -18.58 13.55 54.78
CA VAL A 46 -19.12 12.51 55.68
C VAL A 46 -18.38 12.51 57.00
N VAL A 47 -17.04 12.59 56.97
CA VAL A 47 -16.24 12.65 58.19
C VAL A 47 -16.45 13.97 58.94
N ALA A 48 -16.57 15.10 58.27
CA ALA A 48 -16.87 16.39 58.93
C ALA A 48 -18.24 16.44 59.60
N ASN A 49 -19.19 15.64 59.15
CA ASN A 49 -20.50 15.53 59.79
C ASN A 49 -20.57 14.45 60.90
N ASN A 50 -19.46 13.77 61.22
CA ASN A 50 -19.41 12.79 62.28
C ASN A 50 -19.36 13.52 63.63
N PRO A 51 -20.32 13.22 64.59
CA PRO A 51 -20.36 13.87 65.88
C PRO A 51 -19.08 13.77 66.73
N TYR A 52 -18.37 12.68 66.62
CA TYR A 52 -17.08 12.49 67.34
C TYR A 52 -16.04 13.55 66.96
N ILE A 53 -16.04 13.93 65.65
CA ILE A 53 -15.10 14.94 65.15
C ILE A 53 -15.49 16.36 65.62
N ALA A 54 -16.79 16.69 65.61
CA ALA A 54 -17.26 18.00 66.06
C ALA A 54 -17.06 18.15 67.59
N ASP A 55 -17.29 17.10 68.35
CA ASP A 55 -17.18 17.11 69.82
C ASP A 55 -15.71 17.18 70.31
N SER A 56 -14.74 16.71 69.51
CA SER A 56 -13.31 16.87 69.82
C SER A 56 -12.88 18.32 69.90
N LEU A 57 -13.46 19.23 69.05
CA LEU A 57 -13.20 20.68 69.10
C LEU A 57 -13.91 21.40 70.28
N LYS A 58 -14.97 20.81 70.84
CA LYS A 58 -15.76 21.41 71.91
C LYS A 58 -15.16 21.17 73.27
N GLY A 59 -14.04 20.45 73.35
CA GLY A 59 -13.40 20.14 74.64
C GLY A 59 -14.09 19.04 75.53
N ALA A 60 -14.77 18.10 74.88
CA ALA A 60 -15.44 16.98 75.51
C ALA A 60 -14.45 15.92 76.00
N GLY A 61 -13.45 16.26 76.74
CA GLY A 61 -12.61 15.41 77.58
C GLY A 61 -11.72 14.40 76.82
N ARG A 62 -10.65 13.88 77.47
CA ARG A 62 -9.63 12.96 76.88
C ARG A 62 -10.17 11.74 76.13
N ASN A 63 -11.40 11.28 76.43
CA ASN A 63 -11.99 10.16 75.68
C ASN A 63 -12.53 10.53 74.30
N GLY A 64 -13.03 11.75 74.15
CA GLY A 64 -13.52 12.24 72.80
C GLY A 64 -12.40 12.36 71.80
N ASP A 65 -11.21 12.81 72.21
CA ASP A 65 -10.05 12.92 71.34
C ASP A 65 -9.54 11.55 70.87
N SER A 66 -9.56 10.55 71.77
CA SER A 66 -9.18 9.17 71.47
C SER A 66 -10.10 8.52 70.39
N ASP A 67 -11.43 8.69 70.59
CA ASP A 67 -12.42 8.11 69.66
C ASP A 67 -12.42 8.79 68.33
N ALA A 68 -12.23 10.11 68.26
CA ALA A 68 -12.09 10.85 67.04
C ALA A 68 -10.81 10.49 66.25
N THR A 69 -9.66 10.34 66.96
CA THR A 69 -8.41 9.88 66.34
C THR A 69 -8.55 8.48 65.77
N ALA A 70 -9.11 7.53 66.56
CA ALA A 70 -9.33 6.17 66.09
C ALA A 70 -10.24 6.11 64.85
N TYR A 71 -11.25 6.99 64.80
CA TYR A 71 -12.11 7.09 63.62
C TYR A 71 -11.34 7.67 62.40
N LEU A 72 -10.53 8.70 62.57
CA LEU A 72 -9.70 9.23 61.49
C LEU A 72 -8.69 8.20 60.97
N GLU A 73 -8.04 7.45 61.88
CA GLU A 73 -7.12 6.36 61.55
C GLU A 73 -7.80 5.26 60.74
N LEU A 74 -9.02 4.86 61.15
CA LEU A 74 -9.83 3.91 60.41
C LEU A 74 -10.08 4.39 58.98
N VAL A 75 -10.54 5.64 58.81
CA VAL A 75 -10.80 6.24 57.50
C VAL A 75 -9.52 6.32 56.65
N VAL A 76 -8.42 6.76 57.24
CA VAL A 76 -7.13 6.85 56.51
C VAL A 76 -6.66 5.49 56.04
N ASN A 77 -6.78 4.45 56.89
CA ASN A 77 -6.34 3.09 56.54
C ASN A 77 -7.25 2.45 55.47
N GLU A 78 -8.57 2.54 55.60
CA GLU A 78 -9.53 1.94 54.70
C GLU A 78 -9.52 2.58 53.30
N TYR A 79 -9.35 3.90 53.24
CA TYR A 79 -9.30 4.64 51.96
C TYR A 79 -7.88 4.85 51.39
N GLY A 80 -6.85 4.45 52.14
CA GLY A 80 -5.43 4.57 51.74
C GLY A 80 -4.92 6.01 51.70
N TYR A 81 -5.49 6.89 52.52
CA TYR A 81 -5.03 8.27 52.63
C TYR A 81 -3.68 8.35 53.35
N LYS A 82 -2.95 9.44 53.16
CA LYS A 82 -1.63 9.64 53.79
C LYS A 82 -1.68 10.44 55.08
N GLY A 83 -2.88 10.80 55.51
CA GLY A 83 -3.14 11.48 56.78
C GLY A 83 -4.49 12.19 56.78
N ALA A 84 -5.00 12.38 57.96
CA ALA A 84 -6.19 13.18 58.25
C ALA A 84 -5.93 14.09 59.43
N PHE A 85 -6.48 15.29 59.42
CA PHE A 85 -6.35 16.23 60.52
C PHE A 85 -7.58 17.14 60.67
N VAL A 86 -7.78 17.61 61.84
CA VAL A 86 -8.81 18.58 62.21
C VAL A 86 -8.15 19.83 62.77
N SER A 87 -8.53 20.96 62.25
CA SER A 87 -8.10 22.26 62.78
C SER A 87 -9.27 23.01 63.42
N ASN A 88 -8.94 23.85 64.37
CA ASN A 88 -9.90 24.79 64.94
C ASN A 88 -10.17 25.97 63.96
N ALA A 89 -11.03 26.92 64.38
CA ALA A 89 -11.36 28.10 63.59
C ALA A 89 -10.20 29.03 63.34
N ASP A 90 -9.15 28.99 64.15
CA ASP A 90 -7.91 29.80 63.98
C ASP A 90 -6.93 29.14 62.99
N GLY A 91 -7.22 27.93 62.55
CA GLY A 91 -6.38 27.16 61.60
C GLY A 91 -5.34 26.27 62.28
N ILE A 92 -5.35 26.17 63.60
CA ILE A 92 -4.40 25.33 64.31
C ILE A 92 -4.90 23.89 64.35
N VAL A 93 -4.09 22.94 63.92
CA VAL A 93 -4.40 21.50 63.96
C VAL A 93 -4.45 21.03 65.41
N THR A 94 -5.61 20.56 65.82
CA THR A 94 -5.86 20.06 67.17
C THR A 94 -5.86 18.54 67.26
N LEU A 95 -6.17 17.84 66.13
CA LEU A 95 -6.24 16.42 66.02
C LEU A 95 -5.67 15.97 64.69
N ALA A 96 -4.86 14.94 64.69
CA ALA A 96 -4.31 14.37 63.46
C ALA A 96 -3.97 12.90 63.62
N THR A 97 -3.93 12.15 62.50
CA THR A 97 -3.43 10.76 62.44
C THR A 97 -1.91 10.67 62.50
N SER A 98 -1.19 11.78 62.32
CA SER A 98 0.25 11.90 62.56
C SER A 98 0.49 12.92 63.67
N GLU A 99 1.23 12.55 64.69
CA GLU A 99 1.59 13.42 65.79
C GLU A 99 2.37 14.68 65.28
N GLU A 100 3.13 14.54 64.20
CA GLU A 100 3.92 15.62 63.59
C GLU A 100 3.04 16.76 63.05
N ASP A 101 1.80 16.48 62.67
CA ASP A 101 0.85 17.47 62.14
C ASP A 101 0.13 18.25 63.23
N VAL A 102 0.10 17.77 64.51
CA VAL A 102 -0.60 18.43 65.61
C VAL A 102 0.12 19.76 65.98
N GLY A 103 -0.65 20.82 66.09
CA GLY A 103 -0.14 22.19 66.33
C GLY A 103 0.29 22.95 65.06
N ALA A 104 0.24 22.33 63.90
CA ALA A 104 0.52 23.00 62.62
C ALA A 104 -0.49 24.13 62.34
N ASP A 105 -0.03 25.25 61.85
CA ASP A 105 -0.85 26.40 61.41
C ASP A 105 -1.23 26.26 59.95
N LEU A 106 -2.52 26.11 59.67
CA LEU A 106 -3.10 25.99 58.35
C LEU A 106 -3.83 27.25 57.89
N SER A 107 -3.84 28.34 58.71
CA SER A 107 -4.62 29.56 58.44
C SER A 107 -4.30 30.18 57.09
N GLY A 108 -3.06 30.06 56.59
CA GLY A 108 -2.62 30.52 55.28
C GLY A 108 -2.90 29.59 54.10
N ARG A 109 -3.45 28.41 54.36
CA ARG A 109 -3.69 27.38 53.32
C ARG A 109 -5.03 27.60 52.60
N ASP A 110 -5.02 27.53 51.27
CA ASP A 110 -6.22 27.73 50.43
C ASP A 110 -7.35 26.81 50.83
N PHE A 111 -7.08 25.51 51.12
CA PHE A 111 -8.10 24.55 51.49
C PHE A 111 -8.74 24.87 52.84
N PHE A 112 -7.99 25.41 53.78
CA PHE A 112 -8.52 25.89 55.06
C PHE A 112 -9.43 27.08 54.83
N GLN A 113 -8.95 28.09 54.11
CA GLN A 113 -9.70 29.34 53.84
C GLN A 113 -11.02 29.07 53.09
N GLN A 114 -11.00 28.19 52.10
CA GLN A 114 -12.18 27.81 51.35
C GLN A 114 -13.20 27.03 52.23
N SER A 115 -12.71 26.13 53.06
CA SER A 115 -13.59 25.36 53.97
C SER A 115 -14.16 26.23 55.06
N MET A 116 -13.47 27.21 55.58
CA MET A 116 -13.99 28.21 56.54
C MET A 116 -15.14 29.05 55.93
N GLN A 117 -15.21 29.17 54.61
CA GLN A 117 -16.33 29.79 53.90
C GLN A 117 -17.55 28.88 53.73
N GLY A 118 -17.47 27.64 54.23
CA GLY A 118 -18.58 26.67 54.22
C GLY A 118 -18.55 25.70 53.07
N ASN A 119 -17.51 25.66 52.24
CA ASN A 119 -17.38 24.83 51.05
C ASN A 119 -16.46 23.64 51.30
N ALA A 120 -16.78 22.48 50.72
CA ALA A 120 -15.80 21.42 50.59
C ALA A 120 -14.87 21.78 49.41
N TYR A 121 -13.58 21.64 49.61
CA TYR A 121 -12.56 22.09 48.68
C TYR A 121 -11.48 21.02 48.45
N ALA A 122 -10.92 21.02 47.24
CA ALA A 122 -9.77 20.20 46.91
C ALA A 122 -8.66 21.09 46.30
N THR A 123 -7.43 20.91 46.78
CA THR A 123 -6.28 21.64 46.24
C THR A 123 -5.84 21.08 44.89
N SER A 124 -5.00 21.82 44.16
CA SER A 124 -4.18 21.21 43.13
C SER A 124 -3.17 20.24 43.74
N ILE A 125 -2.52 19.44 42.89
CA ILE A 125 -1.47 18.51 43.33
C ILE A 125 -0.17 19.31 43.52
N ILE A 126 0.41 19.16 44.71
CA ILE A 126 1.64 19.87 45.17
C ILE A 126 2.63 18.87 45.77
N PRO A 127 3.93 19.19 45.78
CA PRO A 127 4.89 18.35 46.48
C PRO A 127 4.61 18.34 48.01
N SER A 128 4.73 17.19 48.64
CA SER A 128 4.58 17.10 50.10
C SER A 128 5.69 17.87 50.84
N GLU A 129 5.32 18.61 51.87
CA GLU A 129 6.27 19.33 52.69
C GLU A 129 6.88 18.44 53.82
N ILE A 130 6.25 17.31 54.09
CA ILE A 130 6.69 16.30 55.08
C ILE A 130 7.09 15.01 54.38
N ALA A 131 7.91 14.22 55.08
CA ALA A 131 8.27 12.90 54.59
C ALA A 131 7.08 11.94 54.66
N LEU A 132 6.60 11.50 53.50
CA LEU A 132 5.53 10.50 53.36
C LEU A 132 6.09 9.18 52.85
N THR A 133 5.41 8.10 53.17
CA THR A 133 5.77 6.77 52.66
C THR A 133 5.40 6.68 51.18
N ASN A 134 6.41 6.46 50.33
CA ASN A 134 6.22 6.25 48.89
C ASN A 134 5.76 4.81 48.57
N GLU A 135 5.65 4.47 47.31
CA GLU A 135 5.25 3.14 46.81
C GLU A 135 6.27 2.03 47.09
N PHE A 136 7.46 2.35 47.57
CA PHE A 136 8.56 1.45 47.92
C PHE A 136 8.76 1.32 49.44
N ASP A 137 7.80 1.80 50.24
CA ASP A 137 7.84 1.84 51.71
C ASP A 137 9.00 2.74 52.27
N GLU A 138 9.49 3.68 51.47
CA GLU A 138 10.52 4.61 51.88
C GLU A 138 9.93 5.98 52.23
N LYS A 139 10.52 6.65 53.21
CA LYS A 139 10.15 8.02 53.62
C LYS A 139 10.75 9.04 52.66
N GLU A 140 9.90 9.80 51.98
CA GLU A 140 10.30 10.78 50.97
C GLU A 140 9.53 12.10 51.12
N VAL A 141 10.23 13.23 51.03
CA VAL A 141 9.64 14.58 50.92
C VAL A 141 9.46 14.93 49.46
N GLY A 142 8.42 15.70 49.12
CA GLY A 142 8.15 16.11 47.74
C GLY A 142 7.24 15.16 46.98
N LEU A 143 6.67 14.13 47.61
CA LEU A 143 5.68 13.27 46.96
C LEU A 143 4.49 14.08 46.47
N PRO A 144 3.99 13.77 45.24
CA PRO A 144 2.79 14.42 44.73
C PRO A 144 1.58 14.15 45.58
N THR A 145 1.08 15.17 46.26
CA THR A 145 -0.05 15.12 47.18
C THR A 145 -1.06 16.18 46.92
N MET A 146 -2.27 15.98 47.37
CA MET A 146 -3.32 16.98 47.38
C MET A 146 -4.06 16.93 48.73
N PHE A 147 -4.76 17.99 49.06
CA PHE A 147 -5.65 18.04 50.22
C PHE A 147 -7.09 18.17 49.76
N VAL A 148 -7.96 17.43 50.41
CA VAL A 148 -9.41 17.57 50.31
C VAL A 148 -9.95 17.91 51.69
N SER A 149 -10.73 18.97 51.76
CA SER A 149 -11.18 19.53 53.04
C SER A 149 -12.67 19.85 53.05
N ALA A 150 -13.26 19.84 54.25
CA ALA A 150 -14.63 20.24 54.46
C ALA A 150 -14.78 21.03 55.77
N PRO A 151 -15.77 21.96 55.83
CA PRO A 151 -16.08 22.70 57.03
C PRO A 151 -16.63 21.79 58.13
N LEU A 152 -16.13 21.94 59.35
CA LEU A 152 -16.68 21.35 60.53
C LEU A 152 -17.68 22.32 61.13
N LYS A 153 -18.93 21.92 61.32
CA LYS A 153 -20.01 22.83 61.70
C LYS A 153 -20.60 22.50 63.05
N ASP A 154 -20.97 23.53 63.81
CA ASP A 154 -21.87 23.45 64.97
C ASP A 154 -23.13 24.29 64.67
N GLY A 155 -24.21 23.61 64.28
CA GLY A 155 -25.35 24.28 63.66
C GLY A 155 -24.95 24.93 62.33
N ASP A 156 -25.17 26.22 62.21
CA ASP A 156 -24.79 26.99 60.98
C ASP A 156 -23.37 27.60 61.05
N THR A 157 -22.69 27.46 62.19
CA THR A 157 -21.37 28.08 62.40
C THR A 157 -20.26 27.09 62.05
N VAL A 158 -19.32 27.53 61.23
CA VAL A 158 -18.08 26.78 60.96
C VAL A 158 -17.14 26.96 62.16
N ILE A 159 -16.81 25.86 62.82
CA ILE A 159 -15.98 25.82 64.05
C ILE A 159 -14.56 25.32 63.78
N GLY A 160 -14.31 24.81 62.57
CA GLY A 160 -13.02 24.26 62.17
C GLY A 160 -13.10 23.60 60.80
N VAL A 161 -12.02 22.90 60.44
CA VAL A 161 -11.89 22.22 59.14
C VAL A 161 -11.35 20.81 59.35
N VAL A 162 -11.94 19.85 58.68
CA VAL A 162 -11.37 18.49 58.49
C VAL A 162 -10.69 18.44 57.11
N ALA A 163 -9.51 17.87 57.05
CA ALA A 163 -8.81 17.69 55.79
C ALA A 163 -8.11 16.32 55.71
N PHE A 164 -8.09 15.76 54.51
CA PHE A 164 -7.35 14.55 54.16
C PHE A 164 -6.17 14.90 53.29
N ARG A 165 -5.01 14.29 53.53
CA ARG A 165 -3.83 14.30 52.67
C ARG A 165 -3.87 13.04 51.80
N ILE A 166 -3.93 13.25 50.50
CA ILE A 166 -4.09 12.19 49.49
C ILE A 166 -2.86 12.14 48.59
N HIS A 167 -2.26 10.96 48.47
CA HIS A 167 -1.16 10.74 47.50
C HIS A 167 -1.73 10.43 46.12
N VAL A 168 -1.19 11.08 45.08
CA VAL A 168 -1.74 11.01 43.72
C VAL A 168 -1.47 9.66 43.04
N ALA A 169 -0.60 8.82 43.57
CA ALA A 169 -0.36 7.48 43.02
C ALA A 169 -1.66 6.67 42.82
N THR A 170 -2.65 6.83 43.70
CA THR A 170 -3.96 6.16 43.57
C THR A 170 -4.67 6.59 42.27
N LEU A 171 -4.67 7.89 41.96
CA LEU A 171 -5.26 8.43 40.71
C LEU A 171 -4.45 8.02 39.51
N SER A 172 -3.11 8.07 39.57
CA SER A 172 -2.23 7.60 38.52
C SER A 172 -2.46 6.13 38.15
N ASN A 173 -2.56 5.27 39.18
CA ASN A 173 -2.84 3.84 39.00
C ASN A 173 -4.22 3.60 38.38
N LEU A 174 -5.23 4.39 38.77
CA LEU A 174 -6.57 4.30 38.23
C LEU A 174 -6.58 4.62 36.74
N LEU A 175 -5.93 5.70 36.30
CA LEU A 175 -5.81 6.08 34.91
C LEU A 175 -5.02 5.05 34.08
N GLN A 176 -3.93 4.52 34.63
CA GLN A 176 -3.09 3.52 33.96
C GLN A 176 -3.69 2.12 33.93
N SER A 177 -4.68 1.80 34.81
CA SER A 177 -5.34 0.50 34.83
C SER A 177 -6.08 0.19 33.52
N GLN A 178 -6.53 1.20 32.83
CA GLN A 178 -7.24 1.10 31.54
C GLN A 178 -6.28 1.30 30.36
N LYS A 179 -5.45 0.29 30.12
CA LYS A 179 -4.51 0.30 28.98
C LYS A 179 -5.27 0.18 27.67
N PHE A 180 -4.99 1.06 26.73
CA PHE A 180 -5.45 0.95 25.36
C PHE A 180 -4.23 0.98 24.41
N GLY A 181 -4.09 -0.02 23.59
CA GLY A 181 -2.92 -0.20 22.78
C GLY A 181 -1.62 -0.43 23.57
N LYS A 182 -0.52 -0.36 22.86
CA LYS A 182 0.84 -0.50 23.45
C LYS A 182 1.38 0.84 23.91
N THR A 183 1.07 1.91 23.19
CA THR A 183 1.60 3.26 23.41
C THR A 183 0.56 4.23 23.98
N GLY A 184 -0.71 3.78 24.10
CA GLY A 184 -1.76 4.61 24.64
C GLY A 184 -1.56 4.92 26.12
N GLU A 185 -1.74 6.18 26.52
CA GLU A 185 -1.72 6.62 27.91
C GLU A 185 -2.73 7.73 28.17
N THR A 186 -3.12 7.88 29.45
CA THR A 186 -3.86 9.02 29.95
C THR A 186 -3.11 9.63 31.13
N PHE A 187 -2.97 10.94 31.11
CA PHE A 187 -2.31 11.71 32.18
C PHE A 187 -3.02 13.05 32.41
N ILE A 188 -2.77 13.62 33.59
CA ILE A 188 -3.33 14.91 33.98
C ILE A 188 -2.23 15.95 33.98
N VAL A 189 -2.55 17.15 33.48
CA VAL A 189 -1.65 18.31 33.44
C VAL A 189 -2.29 19.48 34.16
N GLY A 190 -1.51 20.16 35.02
CA GLY A 190 -1.93 21.37 35.70
C GLY A 190 -1.91 22.60 34.79
N LYS A 191 -2.49 23.71 35.29
CA LYS A 191 -2.49 25.01 34.59
C LYS A 191 -1.09 25.59 34.30
N ASP A 192 -0.08 25.17 35.04
CA ASP A 192 1.32 25.54 34.87
C ASP A 192 2.04 24.68 33.80
N GLY A 193 1.33 23.65 33.28
CA GLY A 193 1.82 22.75 32.26
C GLY A 193 2.67 21.59 32.77
N TYR A 194 2.75 21.40 34.08
CA TYR A 194 3.40 20.23 34.64
C TYR A 194 2.44 19.03 34.69
N MET A 195 2.97 17.84 34.44
CA MET A 195 2.25 16.59 34.63
C MET A 195 1.96 16.39 36.11
N LEU A 196 0.71 16.08 36.44
CA LEU A 196 0.25 15.89 37.81
C LEU A 196 0.16 14.42 38.22
N THR A 197 0.10 13.51 37.27
CA THR A 197 0.05 12.06 37.45
C THR A 197 1.28 11.40 36.88
N GLU A 198 1.56 10.15 37.22
CA GLU A 198 2.67 9.41 36.64
C GLU A 198 2.37 9.03 35.18
N SER A 199 3.35 9.26 34.29
CA SER A 199 3.32 8.70 32.93
C SER A 199 3.55 7.19 32.98
N ARG A 200 2.85 6.48 32.13
CA ARG A 200 3.08 5.07 31.87
C ARG A 200 4.52 4.78 31.40
N PHE A 201 5.19 5.79 30.86
CA PHE A 201 6.52 5.68 30.28
C PHE A 201 7.62 6.31 31.15
N SER A 202 7.35 6.58 32.45
CA SER A 202 8.30 7.18 33.39
C SER A 202 9.67 6.51 33.36
N SER A 203 9.75 5.18 33.28
CA SER A 203 11.01 4.45 33.17
C SER A 203 11.83 4.80 31.92
N ASN A 204 11.18 5.09 30.79
CA ASN A 204 11.86 5.52 29.57
C ASN A 204 12.29 6.99 29.67
N LEU A 205 11.47 7.83 30.29
CA LEU A 205 11.77 9.25 30.54
C LEU A 205 12.98 9.42 31.45
N MET A 206 13.11 8.59 32.49
CA MET A 206 14.31 8.53 33.33
C MET A 206 15.57 8.17 32.54
N LYS A 207 15.49 7.13 31.69
CA LYS A 207 16.61 6.69 30.86
C LYS A 207 17.08 7.76 29.87
N THR A 208 16.18 8.60 29.38
CA THR A 208 16.50 9.71 28.47
C THR A 208 16.92 10.99 29.20
N GLY A 209 16.83 11.00 30.55
CA GLY A 209 17.14 12.18 31.37
C GLY A 209 16.09 13.27 31.32
N ALA A 210 14.88 12.96 30.82
CA ALA A 210 13.78 13.93 30.80
C ALA A 210 13.18 14.18 32.17
N ILE A 211 13.29 13.22 33.06
CA ILE A 211 12.92 13.29 34.48
C ILE A 211 14.01 12.64 35.34
N GLN A 212 14.08 12.99 36.61
CA GLN A 212 15.05 12.41 37.54
C GLN A 212 14.47 11.23 38.32
N VAL A 213 13.27 11.40 38.89
CA VAL A 213 12.62 10.41 39.76
C VAL A 213 11.25 10.03 39.23
N ARG A 214 10.41 11.01 38.92
CA ARG A 214 9.01 10.78 38.53
C ARG A 214 8.52 11.78 37.49
N SER A 215 7.49 11.45 36.74
CA SER A 215 6.88 12.37 35.79
C SER A 215 5.97 13.39 36.48
N ALA A 216 5.29 12.98 37.53
CA ALA A 216 4.43 13.87 38.34
C ALA A 216 5.23 14.98 38.99
N LEU A 217 4.87 16.25 38.71
CA LEU A 217 5.49 17.49 39.16
C LEU A 217 6.88 17.78 38.61
N GLU A 218 7.56 16.85 37.92
CA GLU A 218 8.85 17.07 37.29
C GLU A 218 8.73 17.33 35.77
N LEU A 219 7.83 16.61 35.11
CA LEU A 219 7.72 16.67 33.64
C LEU A 219 6.85 17.84 33.20
N LYS A 220 7.44 18.79 32.54
CA LYS A 220 6.68 19.84 31.84
C LYS A 220 6.25 19.34 30.46
N VAL A 221 4.94 19.38 30.19
CA VAL A 221 4.34 18.80 28.98
C VAL A 221 4.50 19.77 27.81
N VAL A 222 5.72 19.85 27.29
CA VAL A 222 6.12 20.72 26.19
C VAL A 222 6.58 19.89 24.99
N ASN A 223 6.35 20.39 23.79
CA ASN A 223 6.94 19.83 22.59
C ASN A 223 8.45 20.12 22.58
N PRO A 224 9.32 19.11 22.61
CA PRO A 224 10.76 19.29 22.70
C PRO A 224 11.37 20.03 21.49
N ASP A 225 10.71 19.98 20.30
CA ASP A 225 11.23 20.64 19.09
C ASP A 225 11.18 22.16 19.19
N ASN A 226 10.29 22.74 20.01
CA ASN A 226 10.07 24.17 20.07
C ASN A 226 9.91 24.76 21.48
N GLY A 227 9.91 23.92 22.52
CA GLY A 227 9.77 24.30 23.92
C GLY A 227 8.41 24.87 24.34
N LYS A 228 7.39 24.83 23.46
CA LYS A 228 6.04 25.29 23.78
C LYS A 228 5.20 24.13 24.31
N MET A 229 4.17 24.46 25.11
CA MET A 229 3.16 23.49 25.53
C MET A 229 2.69 22.64 24.34
N THR A 230 2.47 21.35 24.54
CA THR A 230 1.90 20.48 23.51
C THR A 230 0.56 21.01 23.03
N TYR A 231 0.12 20.58 21.84
CA TYR A 231 -1.11 21.11 21.27
C TYR A 231 -2.33 20.90 22.17
N ALA A 232 -2.48 19.70 22.75
CA ALA A 232 -3.57 19.35 23.65
C ALA A 232 -3.60 20.24 24.91
N VAL A 233 -2.46 20.36 25.60
CA VAL A 233 -2.33 21.23 26.79
C VAL A 233 -2.70 22.67 26.45
N ASN A 234 -2.19 23.20 25.34
CA ASN A 234 -2.49 24.58 24.93
C ASN A 234 -3.98 24.81 24.58
N GLN A 235 -4.72 23.79 24.17
CA GLN A 235 -6.16 23.89 23.96
C GLN A 235 -6.90 23.88 25.30
N CYS A 236 -6.55 22.94 26.20
CA CYS A 236 -7.13 22.87 27.54
C CYS A 236 -6.95 24.17 28.33
N LEU A 237 -5.75 24.76 28.30
CA LEU A 237 -5.48 26.05 28.98
C LEU A 237 -6.30 27.23 28.43
N LYS A 238 -6.94 27.06 27.27
CA LYS A 238 -7.92 28.00 26.71
C LYS A 238 -9.36 27.60 27.03
N GLY A 239 -9.56 26.61 27.89
CA GLY A 239 -10.87 26.10 28.27
C GLY A 239 -11.57 25.30 27.16
N LYS A 240 -10.82 24.66 26.25
CA LYS A 240 -11.36 23.93 25.10
C LYS A 240 -11.11 22.44 25.19
N ASP A 241 -12.17 21.66 25.18
CA ASP A 241 -12.12 20.23 24.92
C ASP A 241 -11.91 19.97 23.43
N GLY A 242 -11.46 18.76 23.09
CA GLY A 242 -11.36 18.38 21.70
C GLY A 242 -10.51 17.15 21.44
N SER A 243 -10.30 16.91 20.16
CA SER A 243 -9.49 15.81 19.66
C SER A 243 -8.64 16.21 18.46
N SER A 244 -7.59 15.45 18.16
CA SER A 244 -6.76 15.65 16.98
C SER A 244 -6.52 14.35 16.23
N SER A 245 -7.17 14.20 15.11
CA SER A 245 -6.96 13.10 14.17
C SER A 245 -5.82 13.37 13.16
N LYS A 246 -5.30 14.58 13.10
CA LYS A 246 -4.09 14.92 12.31
C LYS A 246 -2.83 14.55 13.06
N GLY A 247 -2.94 14.51 14.39
CA GLY A 247 -1.84 14.29 15.30
C GLY A 247 -1.04 15.58 15.58
N TYR A 248 -0.25 15.51 16.65
CA TYR A 248 0.67 16.56 17.09
C TYR A 248 1.87 15.90 17.79
N LYS A 249 2.87 16.67 18.14
CA LYS A 249 4.01 16.17 18.92
C LYS A 249 3.68 16.23 20.40
N ASP A 250 3.89 15.10 21.10
CA ASP A 250 3.78 15.00 22.56
C ASP A 250 5.01 15.55 23.28
N TYR A 251 5.09 15.31 24.58
CA TYR A 251 6.20 15.70 25.45
C TYR A 251 7.51 14.94 25.19
N ALA A 252 7.45 13.77 24.52
CA ALA A 252 8.61 12.99 24.09
C ALA A 252 9.04 13.27 22.64
N GLY A 253 8.34 14.16 21.93
CA GLY A 253 8.57 14.47 20.53
C GLY A 253 7.99 13.43 19.57
N ILE A 254 7.17 12.50 20.06
CA ILE A 254 6.50 11.48 19.27
C ILE A 254 5.23 12.07 18.64
N SER A 255 4.89 11.66 17.43
CA SER A 255 3.63 12.05 16.81
C SER A 255 2.50 11.19 17.34
N VAL A 256 1.53 11.82 18.01
CA VAL A 256 0.39 11.14 18.64
C VAL A 256 -0.94 11.60 18.05
N LEU A 257 -1.97 10.78 18.21
CA LEU A 257 -3.37 11.17 18.14
C LEU A 257 -3.84 11.36 19.57
N GLY A 258 -4.64 12.37 19.84
CA GLY A 258 -5.05 12.67 21.21
C GLY A 258 -6.45 13.23 21.33
N VAL A 259 -7.00 13.04 22.53
CA VAL A 259 -8.25 13.62 23.01
C VAL A 259 -7.93 14.31 24.32
N TRP A 260 -8.54 15.44 24.59
CA TRP A 260 -8.28 16.23 25.79
C TRP A 260 -9.56 16.85 26.32
N HIS A 261 -9.64 16.91 27.65
CA HIS A 261 -10.74 17.51 28.40
C HIS A 261 -10.20 18.48 29.43
N TRP A 262 -10.78 19.64 29.51
CA TRP A 262 -10.49 20.61 30.54
C TRP A 262 -11.48 20.50 31.69
N LEU A 263 -10.99 20.31 32.89
CA LEU A 263 -11.78 20.26 34.13
C LEU A 263 -11.63 21.62 34.87
N PRO A 264 -12.53 22.57 34.63
CA PRO A 264 -12.34 23.94 35.12
C PRO A 264 -12.38 24.08 36.65
N GLU A 265 -13.09 23.20 37.33
CA GLU A 265 -13.17 23.20 38.80
C GLU A 265 -11.86 22.80 39.50
N LEU A 266 -10.96 22.14 38.76
CA LEU A 266 -9.70 21.62 39.24
C LEU A 266 -8.48 22.31 38.60
N ASP A 267 -8.69 23.13 37.58
CA ASP A 267 -7.64 23.64 36.69
C ASP A 267 -6.79 22.49 36.07
N TRP A 268 -7.44 21.39 35.70
CA TRP A 268 -6.78 20.19 35.18
C TRP A 268 -7.11 19.91 33.72
N ALA A 269 -6.10 19.54 32.96
CA ALA A 269 -6.24 18.98 31.62
C ALA A 269 -6.08 17.46 31.69
N VAL A 270 -7.12 16.70 31.36
CA VAL A 270 -7.05 15.25 31.17
C VAL A 270 -6.75 14.98 29.72
N ILE A 271 -5.60 14.37 29.43
CA ILE A 271 -5.10 14.14 28.09
C ILE A 271 -4.94 12.64 27.87
N THR A 272 -5.53 12.14 26.78
CA THR A 272 -5.45 10.73 26.37
C THR A 272 -4.81 10.68 24.99
N GLU A 273 -3.69 10.00 24.85
CA GLU A 273 -2.86 9.97 23.64
C GLU A 273 -2.49 8.55 23.24
N ILE A 274 -2.27 8.34 21.92
CA ILE A 274 -1.72 7.11 21.36
C ILE A 274 -0.80 7.44 20.19
N ASP A 275 0.30 6.70 20.04
CA ASP A 275 1.25 6.91 18.95
C ASP A 275 0.59 6.73 17.58
N LYS A 276 0.79 7.71 16.73
CA LYS A 276 0.33 7.63 15.34
C LYS A 276 0.96 6.46 14.59
N ALA A 277 2.19 6.11 14.92
CA ALA A 277 2.90 4.96 14.33
C ALA A 277 2.25 3.62 14.69
N GLU A 278 1.74 3.46 15.92
CA GLU A 278 1.00 2.26 16.31
C GLU A 278 -0.30 2.14 15.53
N VAL A 279 -1.06 3.23 15.48
CA VAL A 279 -2.36 3.31 14.81
C VAL A 279 -2.27 2.96 13.33
N TYR A 280 -1.30 3.51 12.62
CA TYR A 280 -1.14 3.31 11.17
C TYR A 280 -0.18 2.17 10.81
N GLY A 281 0.52 1.59 11.77
CA GLY A 281 1.49 0.52 11.55
C GLY A 281 0.88 -0.71 10.87
N VAL A 282 -0.33 -1.09 11.26
CA VAL A 282 -1.07 -2.19 10.62
C VAL A 282 -1.38 -1.88 9.15
N ALA A 283 -1.84 -0.67 8.86
CA ALA A 283 -2.12 -0.24 7.50
C ALA A 283 -0.85 -0.19 6.63
N TYR A 284 0.27 0.25 7.21
CA TYR A 284 1.57 0.27 6.54
C TYR A 284 2.07 -1.14 6.20
N ASN A 285 1.96 -2.08 7.14
CA ASN A 285 2.35 -3.47 6.93
C ASN A 285 1.48 -4.14 5.85
N LEU A 286 0.17 -3.90 5.84
CA LEU A 286 -0.74 -4.39 4.79
C LEU A 286 -0.37 -3.82 3.41
N ASN A 287 -0.01 -2.55 3.34
CA ASN A 287 0.46 -1.92 2.12
C ASN A 287 1.76 -2.54 1.60
N THR A 288 2.71 -2.79 2.49
CA THR A 288 3.99 -3.44 2.14
C THR A 288 3.77 -4.87 1.66
N LEU A 289 2.94 -5.65 2.36
CA LEU A 289 2.55 -7.00 1.93
C LEU A 289 1.88 -6.97 0.55
N GLY A 290 1.01 -6.00 0.29
CA GLY A 290 0.38 -5.80 -1.01
C GLY A 290 1.38 -5.59 -2.15
N TRP A 291 2.47 -4.83 -1.91
CA TRP A 291 3.57 -4.68 -2.88
C TRP A 291 4.33 -5.99 -3.11
N VAL A 292 4.69 -6.69 -2.04
CA VAL A 292 5.41 -7.96 -2.13
C VAL A 292 4.60 -8.97 -2.96
N LEU A 293 3.31 -9.08 -2.71
CA LEU A 293 2.41 -9.96 -3.48
C LEU A 293 2.28 -9.53 -4.94
N LEU A 294 2.14 -8.23 -5.20
CA LEU A 294 2.01 -7.71 -6.57
C LEU A 294 3.26 -7.98 -7.39
N PHE A 295 4.44 -7.66 -6.86
CA PHE A 295 5.70 -7.93 -7.55
C PHE A 295 6.02 -9.42 -7.60
N GLY A 296 5.70 -10.16 -6.54
CA GLY A 296 5.86 -11.61 -6.48
C GLY A 296 5.05 -12.37 -7.54
N ILE A 297 3.89 -11.83 -7.96
CA ILE A 297 3.06 -12.42 -9.01
C ILE A 297 3.41 -11.83 -10.39
N ALA A 298 3.57 -10.51 -10.48
CA ALA A 298 3.81 -9.84 -11.76
C ALA A 298 5.16 -10.21 -12.38
N PHE A 299 6.21 -10.31 -11.57
CA PHE A 299 7.55 -10.61 -12.07
C PHE A 299 7.64 -11.98 -12.76
N PRO A 300 7.16 -13.09 -12.18
CA PRO A 300 7.14 -14.38 -12.87
C PRO A 300 6.33 -14.35 -14.17
N ILE A 301 5.19 -13.65 -14.19
CA ILE A 301 4.35 -13.55 -15.41
C ILE A 301 5.10 -12.84 -16.52
N VAL A 302 5.69 -11.67 -16.23
CA VAL A 302 6.47 -10.90 -17.23
C VAL A 302 7.70 -11.69 -17.67
N PHE A 303 8.39 -12.34 -16.73
CA PHE A 303 9.55 -13.18 -17.05
C PHE A 303 9.17 -14.36 -17.92
N PHE A 304 8.07 -15.04 -17.62
CA PHE A 304 7.57 -16.15 -18.43
C PHE A 304 7.11 -15.68 -19.82
N ALA A 305 6.39 -14.56 -19.91
CA ALA A 305 6.00 -13.95 -21.18
C ALA A 305 7.23 -13.59 -22.04
N TYR A 306 8.29 -13.07 -21.43
CA TYR A 306 9.55 -12.79 -22.13
C TYR A 306 10.21 -14.07 -22.66
N ILE A 307 10.24 -15.15 -21.86
CA ILE A 307 10.78 -16.45 -22.31
C ILE A 307 9.97 -17.01 -23.47
N VAL A 308 8.63 -17.03 -23.35
CA VAL A 308 7.74 -17.50 -24.40
C VAL A 308 7.92 -16.68 -25.69
N GLY A 309 7.95 -15.36 -25.57
CA GLY A 309 8.18 -14.45 -26.70
C GLY A 309 9.50 -14.73 -27.41
N LYS A 310 10.60 -14.80 -26.67
CA LYS A 310 11.94 -14.99 -27.24
C LYS A 310 12.21 -16.42 -27.69
N LYS A 311 11.76 -17.42 -26.92
CA LYS A 311 12.09 -18.83 -27.20
C LYS A 311 11.08 -19.57 -28.07
N ILE A 312 9.84 -19.11 -28.15
CA ILE A 312 8.79 -19.78 -28.91
C ILE A 312 8.27 -18.91 -30.04
N SER A 313 7.82 -17.70 -29.74
CA SER A 313 7.17 -16.84 -30.74
C SER A 313 8.13 -16.32 -31.82
N ALA A 314 9.32 -15.86 -31.44
CA ALA A 314 10.27 -15.31 -32.40
C ALA A 314 10.73 -16.32 -33.47
N PRO A 315 11.11 -17.56 -33.15
CA PRO A 315 11.43 -18.58 -34.15
C PRO A 315 10.27 -18.93 -35.07
N ILE A 316 9.04 -18.96 -34.55
CA ILE A 316 7.86 -19.22 -35.37
C ILE A 316 7.62 -18.09 -36.39
N VAL A 317 7.78 -16.82 -35.96
CA VAL A 317 7.68 -15.66 -36.86
C VAL A 317 8.76 -15.74 -37.97
N GLU A 318 10.01 -16.08 -37.62
CA GLU A 318 11.10 -16.25 -38.58
C GLU A 318 10.78 -17.33 -39.63
N LEU A 319 10.25 -18.50 -39.18
CA LEU A 319 9.79 -19.55 -40.08
C LEU A 319 8.62 -19.11 -40.98
N THR A 320 7.69 -18.33 -40.45
CA THR A 320 6.54 -17.80 -41.20
C THR A 320 7.03 -16.84 -42.30
N GLU A 321 7.88 -15.88 -41.95
CA GLU A 321 8.44 -14.93 -42.90
C GLU A 321 9.25 -15.63 -43.99
N ALA A 322 10.06 -16.62 -43.65
CA ALA A 322 10.79 -17.42 -44.62
C ALA A 322 9.87 -18.20 -45.56
N THR A 323 8.75 -18.73 -45.02
CA THR A 323 7.73 -19.45 -45.81
C THR A 323 7.01 -18.50 -46.77
N GLU A 324 6.66 -17.30 -46.34
CA GLU A 324 6.05 -16.28 -47.20
C GLU A 324 6.98 -15.87 -48.37
N LYS A 325 8.26 -15.65 -48.10
CA LYS A 325 9.26 -15.34 -49.15
C LYS A 325 9.44 -16.49 -50.12
N MET A 326 9.43 -17.73 -49.59
CA MET A 326 9.54 -18.91 -50.45
C MET A 326 8.30 -19.08 -51.33
N SER A 327 7.09 -18.80 -50.85
CA SER A 327 5.87 -18.82 -51.64
C SER A 327 5.83 -17.72 -52.71
N ALA A 328 6.51 -16.60 -52.46
CA ALA A 328 6.72 -15.52 -53.45
C ALA A 328 7.81 -15.84 -54.52
N GLY A 329 8.41 -17.03 -54.44
CA GLY A 329 9.38 -17.50 -55.44
C GLY A 329 10.85 -17.47 -54.98
N ASP A 330 11.17 -16.94 -53.79
CA ASP A 330 12.54 -16.95 -53.30
C ASP A 330 12.87 -18.25 -52.59
N LEU A 331 13.29 -19.24 -53.37
CA LEU A 331 13.66 -20.58 -52.87
C LEU A 331 15.04 -20.64 -52.19
N THR A 332 15.74 -19.49 -52.11
CA THR A 332 17.05 -19.40 -51.45
C THR A 332 16.99 -19.19 -49.96
N GLN A 333 15.81 -18.91 -49.41
CA GLN A 333 15.60 -18.64 -48.00
C GLN A 333 16.04 -19.82 -47.11
N ARG A 334 16.68 -19.51 -46.02
CA ARG A 334 17.07 -20.46 -44.96
C ARG A 334 16.82 -19.85 -43.63
N VAL A 335 16.36 -20.65 -42.68
CA VAL A 335 16.17 -20.29 -41.27
C VAL A 335 17.29 -20.89 -40.43
N ASN A 336 17.87 -20.05 -39.57
CA ASN A 336 18.95 -20.49 -38.70
C ASN A 336 18.48 -20.64 -37.24
N ILE A 337 17.68 -21.65 -37.00
CA ILE A 337 17.16 -22.01 -35.67
C ILE A 337 17.94 -23.24 -35.19
N ASP A 338 19.03 -22.98 -34.44
CA ASP A 338 19.87 -24.04 -33.82
C ASP A 338 19.29 -24.43 -32.46
N ARG A 339 18.44 -25.45 -32.47
CA ARG A 339 17.74 -25.97 -31.26
C ARG A 339 17.58 -27.48 -31.34
N GLY A 340 17.60 -28.12 -30.16
CA GLY A 340 17.40 -29.55 -30.02
C GLY A 340 15.95 -30.00 -29.81
N ASP A 341 14.96 -29.10 -29.97
CA ASP A 341 13.53 -29.37 -29.81
C ASP A 341 12.79 -29.42 -31.14
N GLU A 342 11.46 -29.50 -31.07
CA GLU A 342 10.56 -29.62 -32.22
C GLU A 342 10.70 -28.45 -33.19
N LEU A 343 11.03 -27.24 -32.71
CA LEU A 343 11.27 -26.07 -33.57
C LEU A 343 12.58 -26.18 -34.35
N GLY A 344 13.61 -26.78 -33.78
CA GLY A 344 14.86 -27.09 -34.49
C GLY A 344 14.65 -28.15 -35.56
N VAL A 345 13.88 -29.21 -35.29
CA VAL A 345 13.48 -30.21 -36.28
C VAL A 345 12.68 -29.59 -37.40
N LEU A 346 11.72 -28.70 -37.07
CA LEU A 346 10.92 -27.99 -38.06
C LEU A 346 11.78 -27.10 -38.97
N ALA A 347 12.72 -26.34 -38.42
CA ALA A 347 13.64 -25.50 -39.18
C ALA A 347 14.54 -26.33 -40.11
N THR A 348 15.03 -27.46 -39.63
CA THR A 348 15.83 -28.39 -40.46
C THR A 348 15.02 -28.95 -41.59
N SER A 349 13.78 -29.37 -41.34
CA SER A 349 12.86 -29.89 -42.35
C SER A 349 12.49 -28.83 -43.37
N PHE A 350 12.24 -27.58 -42.93
CA PHE A 350 11.99 -26.44 -43.81
C PHE A 350 13.18 -26.19 -44.74
N ASN A 351 14.39 -26.14 -44.21
CA ASN A 351 15.61 -25.93 -45.00
C ASN A 351 15.85 -27.05 -46.02
N ALA A 352 15.56 -28.29 -45.62
CA ALA A 352 15.66 -29.44 -46.54
C ALA A 352 14.63 -29.34 -47.69
N MET A 353 13.39 -28.99 -47.36
CA MET A 353 12.32 -28.77 -48.33
C MET A 353 12.67 -27.64 -49.30
N ALA A 354 13.11 -26.48 -48.78
CA ALA A 354 13.50 -25.33 -49.58
C ALA A 354 14.69 -25.70 -50.54
N GLY A 355 15.64 -26.47 -50.01
CA GLY A 355 16.77 -26.97 -50.83
C GLY A 355 16.33 -27.90 -51.95
N ALA A 356 15.43 -28.87 -51.66
CA ALA A 356 14.90 -29.78 -52.63
C ALA A 356 14.07 -29.07 -53.71
N LEU A 357 13.25 -28.09 -53.30
CA LEU A 357 12.46 -27.29 -54.25
C LEU A 357 13.34 -26.48 -55.18
N ASN A 358 14.34 -25.77 -54.64
CA ASN A 358 15.28 -24.99 -55.44
C ASN A 358 16.06 -25.85 -56.45
N LYS A 359 16.50 -27.04 -56.03
CA LYS A 359 17.18 -27.99 -56.91
C LYS A 359 16.23 -28.46 -58.04
N LYS A 360 15.00 -28.81 -57.68
CA LYS A 360 14.01 -29.25 -58.67
C LYS A 360 13.65 -28.19 -59.70
N THR A 361 13.46 -26.94 -59.23
CA THR A 361 13.22 -25.81 -60.16
C THR A 361 14.35 -25.64 -61.11
N LYS A 362 15.60 -25.67 -60.65
CA LYS A 362 16.80 -25.54 -61.52
C LYS A 362 16.92 -26.70 -62.54
N GLU A 363 16.62 -27.94 -62.07
CA GLU A 363 16.61 -29.12 -62.98
C GLU A 363 15.57 -28.94 -64.09
N VAL A 364 14.39 -28.40 -63.77
CA VAL A 364 13.32 -28.13 -64.75
C VAL A 364 13.78 -27.04 -65.75
N GLU A 365 14.31 -25.90 -65.25
CA GLU A 365 14.80 -24.82 -66.07
C GLU A 365 15.93 -25.28 -67.01
N GLU A 366 16.86 -26.07 -66.52
CA GLU A 366 17.98 -26.62 -67.28
C GLU A 366 17.48 -27.62 -68.34
N SER A 367 16.52 -28.46 -67.96
CA SER A 367 15.88 -29.38 -68.88
C SER A 367 15.12 -28.66 -69.98
N GLU A 368 14.34 -27.64 -69.63
CA GLU A 368 13.62 -26.82 -70.62
C GLU A 368 14.60 -26.10 -71.59
N ARG A 369 15.69 -25.55 -71.04
CA ARG A 369 16.73 -24.93 -71.90
C ARG A 369 17.36 -25.94 -72.84
N THR A 370 17.71 -27.12 -72.34
CA THR A 370 18.29 -28.19 -73.14
C THR A 370 17.34 -28.65 -74.23
N TYR A 371 16.06 -28.83 -73.93
CA TYR A 371 15.02 -29.16 -74.87
C TYR A 371 14.93 -28.07 -75.98
N ARG A 372 14.93 -26.80 -75.63
CA ARG A 372 14.85 -25.67 -76.52
C ARG A 372 16.10 -25.58 -77.46
N GLU A 373 17.29 -25.80 -76.89
CA GLU A 373 18.55 -25.84 -77.66
C GLU A 373 18.57 -26.99 -78.69
N LEU A 374 18.22 -28.20 -78.22
CA LEU A 374 18.13 -29.37 -79.08
C LEU A 374 17.10 -29.16 -80.21
N PHE A 375 15.96 -28.60 -79.88
CA PHE A 375 14.85 -28.36 -80.81
C PHE A 375 15.26 -27.37 -81.91
N ASN A 376 16.00 -26.35 -81.57
CA ASN A 376 16.52 -25.38 -82.51
C ASN A 376 17.74 -25.90 -83.35
N ALA A 377 18.51 -26.83 -82.81
CA ALA A 377 19.66 -27.42 -83.47
C ALA A 377 19.30 -28.46 -84.54
N LEU A 378 18.07 -28.98 -84.53
CA LEU A 378 17.59 -29.94 -85.53
C LEU A 378 17.60 -29.26 -86.92
N GLN A 379 18.27 -29.90 -87.90
CA GLN A 379 18.28 -29.44 -89.28
C GLN A 379 16.95 -29.63 -90.04
N ALA A 380 15.97 -30.24 -89.40
CA ALA A 380 14.61 -30.40 -89.90
C ALA A 380 13.73 -29.23 -89.48
N GLY A 381 12.94 -28.68 -90.33
CA GLY A 381 11.97 -27.64 -90.04
C GLY A 381 10.77 -28.29 -89.25
N ILE A 382 10.69 -27.96 -87.99
CA ILE A 382 9.59 -28.44 -87.08
C ILE A 382 8.65 -27.28 -86.80
N TYR A 383 7.37 -27.53 -86.91
CA TYR A 383 6.37 -26.50 -86.69
C TYR A 383 5.07 -27.11 -86.11
N GLN A 384 4.34 -26.29 -85.44
CA GLN A 384 2.95 -26.53 -85.04
C GLN A 384 2.09 -25.44 -85.69
N CYS A 385 0.96 -25.78 -86.19
CA CYS A 385 0.03 -24.81 -86.70
C CYS A 385 -1.40 -25.05 -86.18
N GLU A 386 -2.19 -24.00 -86.30
CA GLU A 386 -3.63 -24.11 -86.07
C GLU A 386 -4.28 -25.08 -87.05
N PRO A 387 -5.33 -25.78 -86.58
CA PRO A 387 -6.06 -26.70 -87.55
C PRO A 387 -6.75 -25.94 -88.67
N GLY A 388 -7.00 -26.68 -89.77
CA GLY A 388 -7.68 -26.15 -90.93
C GLY A 388 -6.76 -25.51 -92.04
N VAL A 389 -7.37 -25.19 -93.18
CA VAL A 389 -6.65 -24.67 -94.36
C VAL A 389 -6.09 -23.23 -94.13
N GLU A 390 -6.85 -22.43 -93.39
CA GLU A 390 -6.50 -21.05 -93.01
C GLU A 390 -5.65 -20.92 -91.77
N GLY A 391 -5.28 -22.05 -91.15
CA GLY A 391 -4.49 -22.08 -89.89
C GLY A 391 -3.16 -21.32 -90.03
N LYS A 392 -2.70 -20.75 -88.87
CA LYS A 392 -1.46 -20.04 -88.77
C LYS A 392 -0.39 -20.88 -88.08
N PHE A 393 0.87 -20.54 -88.28
CA PHE A 393 1.94 -21.16 -87.53
C PHE A 393 1.81 -20.72 -86.04
N ALA A 394 1.65 -21.68 -85.16
CA ALA A 394 1.58 -21.45 -83.72
C ALA A 394 2.98 -21.31 -83.09
N TRP A 395 3.90 -22.13 -83.54
CA TRP A 395 5.33 -22.01 -83.30
C TRP A 395 6.13 -22.79 -84.28
N VAL A 396 7.37 -22.40 -84.54
CA VAL A 396 8.32 -23.05 -85.46
C VAL A 396 9.72 -23.11 -84.82
N ASN A 397 10.58 -24.06 -85.24
CA ASN A 397 11.99 -24.02 -84.85
C ASN A 397 12.78 -23.10 -85.83
N GLN A 398 13.99 -22.76 -85.37
CA GLN A 398 14.89 -21.87 -86.15
C GLN A 398 15.11 -22.40 -87.57
N SER A 399 15.33 -23.73 -87.69
CA SER A 399 15.54 -24.36 -89.01
C SER A 399 14.32 -24.24 -89.99
N CYS A 400 13.10 -24.30 -89.38
CA CYS A 400 11.89 -24.06 -90.20
C CYS A 400 11.81 -22.60 -90.67
N ALA A 401 12.03 -21.65 -89.78
CA ALA A 401 12.07 -20.21 -90.18
C ALA A 401 13.10 -19.92 -91.28
N GLU A 402 14.31 -20.41 -91.05
CA GLU A 402 15.39 -20.24 -92.06
C GLU A 402 15.08 -20.89 -93.42
N MET A 403 14.53 -22.13 -93.40
CA MET A 403 14.12 -22.84 -94.58
C MET A 403 13.10 -22.04 -95.41
N PHE A 404 12.18 -21.36 -94.74
CA PHE A 404 11.19 -20.51 -95.43
C PHE A 404 11.64 -19.03 -95.53
N GLY A 405 12.89 -18.74 -95.22
CA GLY A 405 13.51 -17.41 -95.47
C GLY A 405 13.11 -16.31 -94.52
N TYR A 406 12.69 -16.68 -93.32
CA TYR A 406 12.45 -15.78 -92.19
C TYR A 406 13.73 -15.68 -91.33
N GLU A 407 13.93 -14.55 -90.67
CA GLU A 407 15.14 -14.31 -89.85
C GLU A 407 15.05 -14.98 -88.47
N SER A 408 13.83 -15.15 -87.95
CA SER A 408 13.60 -15.81 -86.66
C SER A 408 12.27 -16.58 -86.65
N PRO A 409 12.09 -17.54 -85.76
CA PRO A 409 10.82 -18.24 -85.47
C PRO A 409 9.67 -17.26 -85.28
N GLU A 410 9.87 -16.22 -84.43
CA GLU A 410 8.85 -15.24 -84.03
C GLU A 410 8.35 -14.44 -85.29
N GLU A 411 9.16 -14.28 -86.28
CA GLU A 411 8.77 -13.63 -87.56
C GLU A 411 7.84 -14.52 -88.37
N MET A 412 8.00 -15.81 -88.29
CA MET A 412 7.16 -16.80 -89.05
C MET A 412 5.88 -17.12 -88.33
N GLU A 413 5.92 -17.10 -86.99
CA GLU A 413 4.75 -17.35 -86.16
C GLU A 413 3.59 -16.37 -86.45
N GLY A 414 2.36 -16.84 -86.40
CA GLY A 414 1.16 -16.07 -86.75
C GLY A 414 0.96 -15.82 -88.30
N THR A 415 1.91 -16.21 -89.15
CA THR A 415 1.68 -16.21 -90.57
C THR A 415 0.84 -17.36 -91.04
N LYS A 416 0.09 -17.23 -92.20
CA LYS A 416 -0.81 -18.29 -92.65
C LYS A 416 -0.01 -19.43 -93.28
N VAL A 417 -0.27 -20.66 -92.87
CA VAL A 417 0.39 -21.86 -93.40
C VAL A 417 0.14 -22.08 -94.88
N LYS A 418 -1.00 -21.65 -95.38
CA LYS A 418 -1.33 -21.79 -96.80
C LYS A 418 -0.40 -20.97 -97.72
N ASP A 419 0.12 -19.87 -97.18
CA ASP A 419 0.94 -18.90 -98.02
C ASP A 419 2.32 -19.47 -98.38
N ILE A 420 2.77 -20.55 -97.66
CA ILE A 420 4.01 -21.24 -98.02
C ILE A 420 3.84 -22.30 -99.13
N TYR A 421 2.63 -22.58 -99.62
CA TYR A 421 2.38 -23.54 -100.65
C TYR A 421 2.31 -22.85 -101.99
N VAL A 422 2.98 -23.44 -103.02
CA VAL A 422 2.90 -22.95 -104.40
C VAL A 422 1.50 -23.28 -104.96
N ASP A 423 0.99 -24.47 -104.72
CA ASP A 423 -0.39 -24.83 -105.00
C ASP A 423 -1.15 -24.95 -103.67
N GLN A 424 -2.10 -24.04 -103.47
CA GLN A 424 -2.89 -24.04 -102.23
C GLN A 424 -3.80 -25.28 -102.08
N ALA A 425 -4.07 -25.99 -103.18
CA ALA A 425 -4.78 -27.26 -103.20
C ALA A 425 -4.03 -28.35 -102.36
N ASP A 426 -2.67 -28.27 -102.35
CA ASP A 426 -1.87 -29.20 -101.54
C ASP A 426 -2.06 -29.01 -100.07
N ARG A 427 -2.22 -27.77 -99.57
CA ARG A 427 -2.57 -27.52 -98.18
C ARG A 427 -3.92 -28.12 -97.81
N LYS A 428 -4.92 -28.00 -98.69
CA LYS A 428 -6.22 -28.56 -98.49
C LYS A 428 -6.15 -30.09 -98.43
N LYS A 429 -5.46 -30.73 -99.40
CA LYS A 429 -5.27 -32.19 -99.36
C LYS A 429 -4.62 -32.72 -98.07
N LEU A 430 -3.60 -31.97 -97.61
CA LEU A 430 -2.94 -32.34 -96.33
C LEU A 430 -3.90 -32.24 -95.17
N VAL A 431 -4.65 -31.13 -95.01
CA VAL A 431 -5.60 -30.91 -93.94
C VAL A 431 -6.69 -31.99 -93.98
N ASP A 432 -7.33 -32.18 -95.13
CA ASP A 432 -8.42 -33.21 -95.29
C ASP A 432 -7.91 -34.60 -94.98
N LYS A 433 -6.67 -34.94 -95.23
CA LYS A 433 -6.08 -36.22 -94.88
C LYS A 433 -5.74 -36.33 -93.46
N LEU A 434 -5.18 -35.28 -92.81
CA LEU A 434 -4.89 -35.25 -91.37
C LEU A 434 -6.16 -35.29 -90.57
N GLU A 435 -7.23 -34.61 -90.97
CA GLU A 435 -8.55 -34.69 -90.32
C GLU A 435 -9.19 -36.08 -90.36
N LYS A 436 -9.00 -36.78 -91.50
CA LYS A 436 -9.54 -38.12 -91.70
C LYS A 436 -8.73 -39.19 -90.98
N ASP A 437 -7.42 -39.21 -91.20
CA ASP A 437 -6.55 -40.32 -90.87
C ASP A 437 -5.65 -40.00 -89.64
N GLY A 438 -5.67 -38.78 -89.11
CA GLY A 438 -4.90 -38.34 -87.92
C GLY A 438 -3.39 -38.17 -88.20
N VAL A 439 -2.86 -38.77 -89.24
CA VAL A 439 -1.42 -38.69 -89.61
C VAL A 439 -1.25 -38.82 -91.13
N TRP A 440 -0.30 -38.13 -91.68
CA TRP A 440 0.20 -38.32 -93.09
C TRP A 440 1.74 -38.30 -93.06
N LYS A 441 2.36 -39.40 -93.44
CA LYS A 441 3.78 -39.54 -93.61
C LYS A 441 4.14 -39.29 -95.05
N ASP A 442 5.32 -38.73 -95.27
CA ASP A 442 5.93 -38.52 -96.61
C ASP A 442 5.08 -37.64 -97.52
N PHE A 443 4.40 -36.62 -96.97
CA PHE A 443 3.66 -35.65 -97.78
C PHE A 443 4.63 -34.71 -98.46
N THR A 444 4.60 -34.68 -99.77
CA THR A 444 5.47 -33.88 -100.64
C THR A 444 4.70 -32.72 -101.26
N SER A 445 5.28 -31.53 -101.29
CA SER A 445 4.70 -30.35 -101.93
C SER A 445 5.77 -29.34 -102.32
N TYR A 446 5.45 -28.54 -103.34
CA TYR A 446 6.27 -27.36 -103.67
C TYR A 446 5.87 -26.21 -102.76
N CYS A 447 6.87 -25.68 -102.05
CA CYS A 447 6.70 -24.53 -101.17
C CYS A 447 7.40 -23.29 -101.75
N VAL A 448 6.95 -22.13 -101.26
CA VAL A 448 7.56 -20.84 -101.58
C VAL A 448 8.08 -20.20 -100.33
N ASN A 449 9.27 -19.69 -100.36
CA ASN A 449 9.85 -18.91 -99.25
C ASN A 449 9.45 -17.44 -99.33
N LYS A 450 9.69 -16.67 -98.21
CA LYS A 450 9.41 -15.21 -98.13
C LYS A 450 9.98 -14.38 -99.25
N LYS A 451 11.08 -14.82 -99.89
CA LYS A 451 11.75 -14.15 -101.03
C LYS A 451 11.23 -14.63 -102.37
N GLY A 452 10.23 -15.50 -102.47
CA GLY A 452 9.62 -16.02 -103.71
C GLY A 452 10.36 -17.22 -104.29
N GLY A 453 11.40 -17.72 -103.64
CA GLY A 453 12.12 -18.92 -104.03
C GLY A 453 11.29 -20.18 -103.87
N LYS A 454 11.18 -21.03 -104.84
CA LYS A 454 10.42 -22.28 -104.80
C LYS A 454 11.32 -23.47 -104.49
N PHE A 455 10.93 -24.30 -103.61
CA PHE A 455 11.67 -25.52 -103.21
C PHE A 455 10.71 -26.67 -102.84
N TYR A 456 11.26 -27.82 -102.85
CA TYR A 456 10.50 -29.03 -102.60
C TYR A 456 10.58 -29.38 -101.10
N THR A 457 9.48 -29.67 -100.46
CA THR A 457 9.42 -30.11 -99.08
C THR A 457 8.79 -31.47 -98.97
N GLU A 458 9.35 -32.29 -98.11
CA GLU A 458 8.78 -33.54 -97.63
C GLU A 458 8.41 -33.36 -96.13
N ARG A 459 7.19 -33.73 -95.74
CA ARG A 459 6.68 -33.58 -94.41
C ARG A 459 6.21 -34.92 -93.87
N THR A 460 6.59 -35.19 -92.63
CA THR A 460 6.23 -36.41 -91.91
C THR A 460 5.44 -36.08 -90.64
#